data_3c72b1600397dc530fc9291ebf8791e8
#
_entry.id   3c72b1600397dc530fc9291ebf8791e8
#
_cell.length_a   1.000
_cell.length_b   1.000
_cell.length_c   1.000
_cell.angle_alpha   90.00
_cell.angle_beta   90.00
_cell.angle_gamma   90.00
#
_symmetry.space_group_name_H-M   'P 1'
#
loop_
_entity.id
_entity.type
_entity.pdbx_description
1 polymer ?
#
loop_
_entity_poly.entity_id
_entity_poly.type
_entity_poly.pdbx_seq_one_letter_code
_entity_poly.pdbx_strand_id
1 'polypeptide(L)'
;MSSTNLLLEAYNRTAYPLIGHGKRNIQVLKDVLNELDGKMDSDVYGTGALIEDFQNKIAKFLGKEAAVFFPSGTMAQQIAMRIWSEKKGIKRVAYHPLSHLEIHEEEGLKHLHGIESVLLADKTRLIRPDDVRNMDTNISCLLLELPQREIGGELPSYEELEAISAFCREKGIILHLDGARLLEVLPYYQKSAEQICSLFDSVYISFYKGVGGIAGAILAGDDAFVKESVIWKRRHGGDLISLYPYILSADHYFSQRLDRFNQYYENAKELASLYNECHGVKTRPVIPVSNMFHIHFSLPKAKVEPVLISVYEETGVGLITRLNHIDDETSYCEVNVGDQYADIPKEVIHNAFQILNQRLEAVLQEK
;
A
#
# COMPACT_ATOMS: atom_id res chain seq x y z
N MET A 1 6.72 -10.08 -26.86
CA MET A 1 6.54 -11.44 -26.30
C MET A 1 6.77 -11.31 -24.80
N SER A 2 5.76 -11.59 -23.98
CA SER A 2 5.91 -11.53 -22.52
C SER A 2 6.92 -12.62 -22.11
N SER A 3 8.06 -12.25 -21.55
CA SER A 3 8.98 -13.23 -20.95
C SER A 3 8.20 -13.98 -19.88
N THR A 4 8.11 -15.28 -20.01
CA THR A 4 7.45 -16.16 -19.06
C THR A 4 8.11 -15.96 -17.68
N ASN A 5 7.32 -15.57 -16.69
CA ASN A 5 7.85 -15.41 -15.33
C ASN A 5 7.90 -16.79 -14.64
N LEU A 6 9.02 -17.50 -14.86
CA LEU A 6 9.22 -18.86 -14.34
C LEU A 6 9.07 -18.95 -12.81
N LEU A 7 9.52 -17.92 -12.08
CA LEU A 7 9.39 -17.87 -10.63
C LEU A 7 7.91 -17.84 -10.21
N LEU A 8 7.08 -17.02 -10.86
CA LEU A 8 5.65 -16.96 -10.58
C LEU A 8 4.94 -18.28 -10.95
N GLU A 9 5.34 -18.91 -12.04
CA GLU A 9 4.79 -20.22 -12.43
C GLU A 9 5.15 -21.31 -11.40
N ALA A 10 6.38 -21.34 -10.93
CA ALA A 10 6.82 -22.24 -9.87
C ALA A 10 6.06 -21.97 -8.57
N TYR A 11 5.97 -20.69 -8.16
CA TYR A 11 5.19 -20.27 -6.97
C TYR A 11 3.73 -20.74 -7.04
N ASN A 12 3.08 -20.59 -8.21
CA ASN A 12 1.68 -20.96 -8.37
C ASN A 12 1.42 -22.48 -8.28
N ARG A 13 2.47 -23.32 -8.33
CA ARG A 13 2.40 -24.78 -8.19
C ARG A 13 2.67 -25.25 -6.75
N THR A 14 3.12 -24.35 -5.85
CA THR A 14 3.41 -24.72 -4.47
C THR A 14 2.14 -25.04 -3.68
N ALA A 15 2.26 -25.94 -2.73
CA ALA A 15 1.19 -26.29 -1.78
C ALA A 15 0.97 -25.19 -0.73
N TYR A 16 2.06 -24.48 -0.38
CA TYR A 16 2.11 -23.49 0.68
C TYR A 16 2.62 -22.14 0.16
N PRO A 17 1.78 -21.35 -0.51
CA PRO A 17 2.13 -19.99 -0.90
C PRO A 17 2.21 -19.12 0.35
N LEU A 18 3.35 -18.42 0.57
CA LEU A 18 3.62 -17.77 1.85
C LEU A 18 3.09 -16.34 1.95
N ILE A 19 2.97 -15.62 0.82
CA ILE A 19 2.67 -14.19 0.83
C ILE A 19 1.24 -13.85 0.38
N GLY A 20 0.72 -12.75 0.95
CA GLY A 20 -0.58 -12.20 0.59
C GLY A 20 -1.78 -12.97 1.14
N HIS A 21 -2.92 -12.80 0.48
CA HIS A 21 -4.23 -13.38 0.86
C HIS A 21 -4.68 -14.52 -0.06
N GLY A 22 -3.77 -15.08 -0.85
CA GLY A 22 -4.09 -16.07 -1.88
C GLY A 22 -4.20 -15.48 -3.29
N LYS A 23 -4.66 -16.31 -4.24
CA LYS A 23 -4.71 -15.91 -5.65
C LYS A 23 -5.77 -14.84 -5.89
N ARG A 24 -5.37 -13.72 -6.50
CA ARG A 24 -6.30 -12.71 -7.01
C ARG A 24 -6.94 -13.18 -8.29
N ASN A 25 -8.06 -13.87 -8.19
CA ASN A 25 -8.86 -14.35 -9.30
C ASN A 25 -10.34 -14.05 -9.06
N ILE A 26 -11.22 -14.51 -9.94
CA ILE A 26 -12.67 -14.28 -9.87
C ILE A 26 -13.30 -14.82 -8.58
N GLN A 27 -12.67 -15.80 -7.92
CA GLN A 27 -13.16 -16.37 -6.65
C GLN A 27 -13.28 -15.29 -5.56
N VAL A 28 -12.37 -14.31 -5.52
CA VAL A 28 -12.41 -13.16 -4.59
C VAL A 28 -13.78 -12.45 -4.62
N LEU A 29 -14.35 -12.25 -5.82
CA LEU A 29 -15.69 -11.64 -5.93
C LEU A 29 -16.82 -12.63 -5.66
N LYS A 30 -16.66 -13.89 -6.08
CA LYS A 30 -17.68 -14.93 -5.83
C LYS A 30 -17.89 -15.19 -4.36
N ASP A 31 -16.83 -15.20 -3.55
CA ASP A 31 -16.92 -15.40 -2.11
C ASP A 31 -17.79 -14.31 -1.48
N VAL A 32 -17.56 -13.06 -1.88
CA VAL A 32 -18.39 -11.92 -1.43
C VAL A 32 -19.85 -12.09 -1.81
N LEU A 33 -20.13 -12.39 -3.10
CA LEU A 33 -21.49 -12.45 -3.62
C LEU A 33 -22.31 -13.62 -3.06
N ASN A 34 -21.66 -14.73 -2.66
CA ASN A 34 -22.32 -15.89 -2.08
C ASN A 34 -22.91 -15.62 -0.68
N GLU A 35 -22.42 -14.61 0.03
CA GLU A 35 -22.86 -14.25 1.37
C GLU A 35 -23.96 -13.18 1.39
N LEU A 36 -24.34 -12.65 0.22
CA LEU A 36 -25.23 -11.50 0.12
C LEU A 36 -26.64 -11.88 -0.35
N ASP A 37 -27.65 -11.13 0.12
CA ASP A 37 -29.02 -11.21 -0.40
C ASP A 37 -29.07 -10.56 -1.79
N GLY A 38 -29.44 -11.35 -2.80
CA GLY A 38 -29.62 -10.88 -4.18
C GLY A 38 -30.74 -9.83 -4.38
N LYS A 39 -31.50 -9.50 -3.34
CA LYS A 39 -32.52 -8.43 -3.36
C LYS A 39 -31.98 -7.07 -2.92
N MET A 40 -30.68 -6.98 -2.54
CA MET A 40 -30.06 -5.73 -2.16
C MET A 40 -30.02 -4.78 -3.37
N ASP A 41 -30.50 -3.55 -3.17
CA ASP A 41 -30.45 -2.53 -4.22
C ASP A 41 -29.01 -2.08 -4.49
N SER A 42 -28.67 -1.90 -5.78
CA SER A 42 -27.37 -1.32 -6.18
C SER A 42 -27.35 0.20 -5.99
N ASP A 43 -26.15 0.76 -5.93
CA ASP A 43 -25.97 2.20 -6.10
C ASP A 43 -26.27 2.63 -7.54
N VAL A 44 -26.65 3.88 -7.74
CA VAL A 44 -26.85 4.49 -9.05
C VAL A 44 -26.12 5.83 -9.08
N TYR A 45 -25.09 5.94 -9.94
CA TYR A 45 -24.25 7.12 -10.07
C TYR A 45 -23.78 7.71 -8.72
N GLY A 46 -23.28 6.83 -7.84
CA GLY A 46 -22.72 7.23 -6.55
C GLY A 46 -23.74 7.60 -5.48
N THR A 47 -25.01 7.24 -5.67
CA THR A 47 -26.10 7.45 -4.70
C THR A 47 -26.79 6.13 -4.35
N GLY A 48 -27.36 6.04 -3.16
CA GLY A 48 -28.07 4.88 -2.64
C GLY A 48 -27.46 4.35 -1.35
N ALA A 49 -28.26 3.64 -0.56
CA ALA A 49 -27.88 3.19 0.78
C ALA A 49 -26.56 2.44 0.81
N LEU A 50 -26.35 1.52 -0.14
CA LEU A 50 -25.13 0.69 -0.19
C LEU A 50 -23.83 1.51 -0.16
N ILE A 51 -23.73 2.52 -1.04
CA ILE A 51 -22.51 3.34 -1.13
C ILE A 51 -22.43 4.35 0.01
N GLU A 52 -23.57 4.94 0.39
CA GLU A 52 -23.63 5.95 1.45
C GLU A 52 -23.29 5.35 2.81
N ASP A 53 -23.83 4.17 3.14
CA ASP A 53 -23.53 3.46 4.38
C ASP A 53 -22.05 3.08 4.47
N PHE A 54 -21.46 2.60 3.36
CA PHE A 54 -20.03 2.29 3.31
C PHE A 54 -19.16 3.55 3.47
N GLN A 55 -19.50 4.64 2.77
CA GLN A 55 -18.80 5.92 2.91
C GLN A 55 -18.86 6.44 4.35
N ASN A 56 -20.05 6.42 4.97
CA ASN A 56 -20.24 6.82 6.37
C ASN A 56 -19.46 5.94 7.35
N LYS A 57 -19.46 4.61 7.14
CA LYS A 57 -18.66 3.65 7.92
C LYS A 57 -17.19 4.01 7.90
N ILE A 58 -16.64 4.29 6.72
CA ILE A 58 -15.22 4.59 6.58
C ILE A 58 -14.89 6.00 7.07
N ALA A 59 -15.74 7.01 6.84
CA ALA A 59 -15.55 8.34 7.41
C ALA A 59 -15.43 8.26 8.94
N LYS A 60 -16.35 7.53 9.58
CA LYS A 60 -16.32 7.32 11.03
C LYS A 60 -15.07 6.58 11.50
N PHE A 61 -14.63 5.54 10.78
CA PHE A 61 -13.41 4.80 11.09
C PHE A 61 -12.15 5.69 11.05
N LEU A 62 -12.11 6.64 10.09
CA LEU A 62 -11.00 7.57 9.92
C LEU A 62 -11.12 8.84 10.80
N GLY A 63 -12.22 9.02 11.55
CA GLY A 63 -12.49 10.23 12.32
C GLY A 63 -12.63 11.49 11.44
N LYS A 64 -13.16 11.35 10.20
CA LYS A 64 -13.40 12.44 9.27
C LYS A 64 -14.88 12.75 9.15
N GLU A 65 -15.22 14.01 8.78
CA GLU A 65 -16.61 14.45 8.65
C GLU A 65 -17.37 13.69 7.56
N ALA A 66 -16.69 13.45 6.43
CA ALA A 66 -17.26 12.78 5.28
C ALA A 66 -16.20 11.98 4.49
N ALA A 67 -16.70 11.09 3.61
CA ALA A 67 -15.89 10.31 2.70
C ALA A 67 -16.63 10.08 1.38
N VAL A 68 -15.87 9.87 0.30
CA VAL A 68 -16.40 9.54 -1.02
C VAL A 68 -15.61 8.39 -1.65
N PHE A 69 -16.34 7.41 -2.21
CA PHE A 69 -15.79 6.23 -2.85
C PHE A 69 -15.39 6.50 -4.30
N PHE A 70 -14.23 6.00 -4.70
CA PHE A 70 -13.66 6.09 -6.05
C PHE A 70 -13.37 4.70 -6.62
N PRO A 71 -13.52 4.50 -7.95
CA PRO A 71 -13.13 3.24 -8.58
C PRO A 71 -11.60 3.07 -8.67
N SER A 72 -10.83 4.15 -8.60
CA SER A 72 -9.38 4.19 -8.78
C SER A 72 -8.70 5.08 -7.74
N GLY A 73 -7.60 4.60 -7.15
CA GLY A 73 -6.75 5.37 -6.24
C GLY A 73 -6.03 6.51 -6.95
N THR A 74 -5.50 6.27 -8.15
CA THR A 74 -4.87 7.30 -8.98
C THR A 74 -5.79 8.49 -9.23
N MET A 75 -7.07 8.21 -9.60
CA MET A 75 -8.07 9.26 -9.76
C MET A 75 -8.30 10.04 -8.45
N ALA A 76 -8.44 9.33 -7.33
CA ALA A 76 -8.71 9.94 -6.03
C ALA A 76 -7.57 10.87 -5.60
N GLN A 77 -6.33 10.42 -5.70
CA GLN A 77 -5.14 11.19 -5.31
C GLN A 77 -4.96 12.46 -6.15
N GLN A 78 -5.07 12.35 -7.47
CA GLN A 78 -4.96 13.50 -8.36
C GLN A 78 -6.06 14.53 -8.11
N ILE A 79 -7.29 14.07 -7.84
CA ILE A 79 -8.42 14.95 -7.48
C ILE A 79 -8.15 15.66 -6.15
N ALA A 80 -7.62 14.97 -5.14
CA ALA A 80 -7.27 15.60 -3.86
C ALA A 80 -6.26 16.75 -4.07
N MET A 81 -5.18 16.50 -4.80
CA MET A 81 -4.17 17.52 -5.10
C MET A 81 -4.78 18.69 -5.91
N ARG A 82 -5.67 18.38 -6.85
CA ARG A 82 -6.36 19.39 -7.64
C ARG A 82 -7.22 20.32 -6.77
N ILE A 83 -8.04 19.77 -5.89
CA ILE A 83 -8.94 20.54 -5.02
C ILE A 83 -8.14 21.47 -4.11
N TRP A 84 -7.08 20.95 -3.47
CA TRP A 84 -6.25 21.75 -2.59
C TRP A 84 -5.47 22.84 -3.31
N SER A 85 -5.01 22.57 -4.54
CA SER A 85 -4.36 23.57 -5.40
C SER A 85 -5.32 24.68 -5.80
N GLU A 86 -6.57 24.36 -6.13
CA GLU A 86 -7.60 25.36 -6.46
C GLU A 86 -8.01 26.19 -5.24
N LYS A 87 -8.26 25.53 -4.07
CA LYS A 87 -8.61 26.24 -2.83
C LYS A 87 -7.54 27.22 -2.38
N LYS A 88 -6.26 26.91 -2.61
CA LYS A 88 -5.12 27.77 -2.23
C LYS A 88 -4.71 28.74 -3.33
N GLY A 89 -5.14 28.55 -4.58
CA GLY A 89 -4.67 29.32 -5.73
C GLY A 89 -3.19 29.06 -6.07
N ILE A 90 -2.61 27.96 -5.60
CA ILE A 90 -1.20 27.60 -5.77
C ILE A 90 -1.14 26.24 -6.45
N LYS A 91 -0.62 26.17 -7.68
CA LYS A 91 -0.48 24.92 -8.45
C LYS A 91 0.87 24.24 -8.23
N ARG A 92 1.25 24.08 -6.98
CA ARG A 92 2.47 23.39 -6.54
C ARG A 92 2.14 22.52 -5.36
N VAL A 93 2.55 21.25 -5.40
CA VAL A 93 2.39 20.26 -4.33
C VAL A 93 3.73 19.62 -4.01
N ALA A 94 3.96 19.31 -2.73
CA ALA A 94 5.20 18.71 -2.30
C ALA A 94 4.99 17.24 -1.89
N TYR A 95 5.94 16.38 -2.22
CA TYR A 95 5.96 14.98 -1.82
C TYR A 95 7.34 14.33 -2.03
N HIS A 96 7.46 13.07 -1.61
CA HIS A 96 8.70 12.29 -1.75
C HIS A 96 9.01 11.98 -3.22
N PRO A 97 10.30 11.99 -3.67
CA PRO A 97 10.67 11.67 -5.06
C PRO A 97 10.23 10.28 -5.54
N LEU A 98 9.95 9.35 -4.63
CA LEU A 98 9.41 8.03 -4.92
C LEU A 98 7.94 7.89 -4.50
N SER A 99 7.19 9.00 -4.42
CA SER A 99 5.74 8.95 -4.24
C SER A 99 5.08 8.26 -5.43
N HIS A 100 3.98 7.55 -5.18
CA HIS A 100 3.17 6.92 -6.23
C HIS A 100 2.75 7.93 -7.32
N LEU A 101 2.42 9.16 -6.94
CA LEU A 101 2.08 10.25 -7.86
C LEU A 101 3.21 10.57 -8.85
N GLU A 102 4.47 10.45 -8.41
CA GLU A 102 5.63 10.79 -9.24
C GLU A 102 6.00 9.66 -10.20
N ILE A 103 6.04 8.42 -9.70
CA ILE A 103 6.67 7.32 -10.44
C ILE A 103 5.70 6.32 -11.08
N HIS A 104 4.41 6.36 -10.73
CA HIS A 104 3.42 5.37 -11.19
C HIS A 104 2.18 5.97 -11.86
N GLU A 105 2.09 7.29 -11.99
CA GLU A 105 0.90 7.97 -12.52
C GLU A 105 1.14 8.77 -13.81
N GLU A 106 2.23 8.46 -14.52
CA GLU A 106 2.54 9.01 -15.85
C GLU A 106 2.46 10.55 -15.89
N GLU A 107 3.00 11.23 -14.88
CA GLU A 107 2.93 12.69 -14.71
C GLU A 107 1.50 13.26 -14.72
N GLY A 108 0.52 12.51 -14.21
CA GLY A 108 -0.89 12.88 -14.25
C GLY A 108 -1.21 14.25 -13.66
N LEU A 109 -0.54 14.63 -12.55
CA LEU A 109 -0.73 15.96 -11.95
C LEU A 109 -0.36 17.11 -12.91
N LYS A 110 0.73 16.95 -13.64
CA LYS A 110 1.21 17.95 -14.60
C LYS A 110 0.31 18.00 -15.85
N HIS A 111 0.05 16.83 -16.44
CA HIS A 111 -0.65 16.78 -17.74
C HIS A 111 -2.15 17.01 -17.64
N LEU A 112 -2.82 16.54 -16.58
CA LEU A 112 -4.27 16.69 -16.41
C LEU A 112 -4.65 17.96 -15.62
N HIS A 113 -3.77 18.40 -14.69
CA HIS A 113 -4.11 19.45 -13.74
C HIS A 113 -3.22 20.68 -13.82
N GLY A 114 -2.10 20.62 -14.53
CA GLY A 114 -1.12 21.71 -14.60
C GLY A 114 -0.52 22.03 -13.23
N ILE A 115 -0.33 21.01 -12.40
CA ILE A 115 0.26 21.11 -11.06
C ILE A 115 1.73 20.71 -11.14
N GLU A 116 2.60 21.54 -10.57
CA GLU A 116 4.03 21.32 -10.43
C GLU A 116 4.31 20.50 -9.17
N SER A 117 5.19 19.51 -9.28
CA SER A 117 5.69 18.74 -8.13
C SER A 117 6.94 19.38 -7.53
N VAL A 118 6.98 19.45 -6.21
CA VAL A 118 8.14 19.85 -5.41
C VAL A 118 8.63 18.62 -4.66
N LEU A 119 9.77 18.08 -5.09
CA LEU A 119 10.30 16.84 -4.52
C LEU A 119 11.08 17.14 -3.25
N LEU A 120 10.70 16.49 -2.14
CA LEU A 120 11.31 16.66 -0.82
C LEU A 120 12.10 15.43 -0.41
N ALA A 121 13.23 15.65 0.24
CA ALA A 121 14.18 14.65 0.71
C ALA A 121 14.96 13.94 -0.42
N ASP A 122 15.97 13.18 -0.01
CA ASP A 122 16.66 12.23 -0.88
C ASP A 122 15.79 10.98 -1.06
N LYS A 123 15.81 10.41 -2.26
CA LYS A 123 14.99 9.22 -2.60
C LYS A 123 15.30 7.97 -1.77
N THR A 124 16.40 7.95 -1.02
CA THR A 124 16.81 6.79 -0.21
C THR A 124 16.31 6.82 1.23
N ARG A 125 15.68 7.91 1.66
CA ARG A 125 15.23 8.12 3.04
C ARG A 125 13.87 8.81 3.11
N LEU A 126 13.20 8.70 4.24
CA LEU A 126 11.94 9.40 4.53
C LEU A 126 12.08 10.93 4.50
N ILE A 127 10.96 11.62 4.23
CA ILE A 127 10.79 13.05 4.53
C ILE A 127 10.84 13.23 6.05
N ARG A 128 11.67 14.15 6.53
CA ARG A 128 11.84 14.49 7.94
C ARG A 128 11.28 15.87 8.25
N PRO A 129 11.00 16.19 9.52
CA PRO A 129 10.56 17.53 9.90
C PRO A 129 11.45 18.67 9.40
N ASP A 130 12.77 18.44 9.33
CA ASP A 130 13.72 19.45 8.83
C ASP A 130 13.61 19.69 7.32
N ASP A 131 13.31 18.66 6.53
CA ASP A 131 13.04 18.85 5.09
C ASP A 131 11.82 19.75 4.89
N VAL A 132 10.77 19.54 5.71
CA VAL A 132 9.53 20.33 5.67
C VAL A 132 9.75 21.76 6.17
N ARG A 133 10.55 21.96 7.20
CA ARG A 133 10.88 23.32 7.71
C ARG A 133 11.70 24.14 6.73
N ASN A 134 12.55 23.49 5.93
CA ASN A 134 13.47 24.14 4.99
C ASN A 134 12.91 24.25 3.56
N MET A 135 11.73 23.65 3.28
CA MET A 135 11.13 23.74 1.96
C MET A 135 10.57 25.12 1.65
N ASP A 136 10.42 25.44 0.38
CA ASP A 136 9.64 26.58 -0.07
C ASP A 136 8.18 26.42 0.36
N THR A 137 7.66 27.39 1.12
CA THR A 137 6.28 27.37 1.62
C THR A 137 5.24 27.78 0.59
N ASN A 138 5.65 28.19 -0.62
CA ASN A 138 4.72 28.48 -1.72
C ASN A 138 4.23 27.19 -2.38
N ILE A 139 3.58 26.35 -1.57
CA ILE A 139 2.92 25.09 -1.97
C ILE A 139 1.50 25.05 -1.42
N SER A 140 0.61 24.39 -2.13
CA SER A 140 -0.79 24.19 -1.69
C SER A 140 -0.93 23.06 -0.69
N CYS A 141 -0.20 21.98 -0.91
CA CYS A 141 -0.34 20.73 -0.18
C CYS A 141 1.00 19.99 -0.08
N LEU A 142 1.25 19.40 1.10
CA LEU A 142 2.25 18.37 1.31
C LEU A 142 1.55 17.02 1.39
N LEU A 143 2.00 16.04 0.60
CA LEU A 143 1.54 14.66 0.69
C LEU A 143 2.60 13.81 1.40
N LEU A 144 2.18 13.05 2.39
CA LEU A 144 2.98 11.99 3.01
C LEU A 144 2.37 10.63 2.71
N GLU A 145 3.20 9.68 2.29
CA GLU A 145 2.84 8.28 2.07
C GLU A 145 3.19 7.44 3.30
N LEU A 146 2.21 6.73 3.87
CA LEU A 146 2.39 5.86 5.04
C LEU A 146 1.93 4.42 4.72
N PRO A 147 2.90 3.46 4.69
CA PRO A 147 4.35 3.61 4.72
C PRO A 147 4.91 4.09 3.37
N GLN A 148 6.15 4.63 3.35
CA GLN A 148 6.84 4.97 2.11
C GLN A 148 7.31 3.68 1.41
N ARG A 149 6.50 3.20 0.47
CA ARG A 149 6.62 1.87 -0.13
C ARG A 149 7.97 1.60 -0.78
N GLU A 150 8.42 2.51 -1.63
CA GLU A 150 9.56 2.28 -2.53
C GLU A 150 10.93 2.24 -1.82
N ILE A 151 10.97 2.62 -0.56
CA ILE A 151 12.16 2.49 0.29
C ILE A 151 12.04 1.36 1.31
N GLY A 152 11.19 0.37 1.03
CA GLY A 152 11.01 -0.81 1.89
C GLY A 152 9.83 -0.71 2.86
N GLY A 153 8.98 0.29 2.71
CA GLY A 153 7.85 0.49 3.62
C GLY A 153 8.24 1.13 4.94
N GLU A 154 9.28 1.97 4.94
CA GLU A 154 9.70 2.72 6.14
C GLU A 154 8.62 3.72 6.59
N LEU A 155 8.61 4.01 7.89
CA LEU A 155 7.69 4.95 8.54
C LEU A 155 8.46 5.98 9.37
N PRO A 156 8.04 7.26 9.37
CA PRO A 156 8.51 8.22 10.38
C PRO A 156 7.97 7.83 11.76
N SER A 157 8.58 8.32 12.81
CA SER A 157 8.00 8.19 14.15
C SER A 157 6.70 8.99 14.27
N TYR A 158 5.85 8.67 15.24
CA TYR A 158 4.61 9.41 15.44
C TYR A 158 4.88 10.88 15.82
N GLU A 159 5.93 11.13 16.60
CA GLU A 159 6.38 12.47 16.98
C GLU A 159 6.87 13.28 15.77
N GLU A 160 7.52 12.64 14.80
CA GLU A 160 7.88 13.30 13.53
C GLU A 160 6.64 13.68 12.72
N LEU A 161 5.61 12.82 12.68
CA LEU A 161 4.32 13.14 12.05
C LEU A 161 3.64 14.33 12.74
N GLU A 162 3.60 14.36 14.08
CA GLU A 162 3.06 15.48 14.84
C GLU A 162 3.81 16.78 14.55
N ALA A 163 5.15 16.75 14.50
CA ALA A 163 5.97 17.90 14.19
C ALA A 163 5.72 18.44 12.77
N ILE A 164 5.59 17.55 11.77
CA ILE A 164 5.24 17.94 10.39
C ILE A 164 3.84 18.54 10.34
N SER A 165 2.86 17.89 10.97
CA SER A 165 1.47 18.36 11.03
C SER A 165 1.37 19.75 11.68
N ALA A 166 2.04 19.97 12.81
CA ALA A 166 2.07 21.26 13.50
C ALA A 166 2.66 22.37 12.62
N PHE A 167 3.78 22.09 11.94
CA PHE A 167 4.39 23.04 11.02
C PHE A 167 3.48 23.39 9.83
N CYS A 168 2.86 22.37 9.20
CA CYS A 168 1.94 22.59 8.09
C CYS A 168 0.75 23.46 8.52
N ARG A 169 0.17 23.22 9.69
CA ARG A 169 -0.91 24.04 10.25
C ARG A 169 -0.46 25.48 10.51
N GLU A 170 0.72 25.69 11.11
CA GLU A 170 1.28 27.02 11.34
C GLU A 170 1.44 27.82 10.04
N LYS A 171 1.92 27.16 8.99
CA LYS A 171 2.15 27.80 7.67
C LYS A 171 0.91 27.81 6.77
N GLY A 172 -0.20 27.21 7.20
CA GLY A 172 -1.41 27.09 6.39
C GLY A 172 -1.23 26.21 5.16
N ILE A 173 -0.30 25.27 5.20
CA ILE A 173 -0.07 24.25 4.16
C ILE A 173 -0.99 23.07 4.47
N ILE A 174 -1.72 22.59 3.48
CA ILE A 174 -2.55 21.39 3.62
C ILE A 174 -1.65 20.15 3.74
N LEU A 175 -1.96 19.29 4.70
CA LEU A 175 -1.30 18.00 4.85
C LEU A 175 -2.25 16.87 4.42
N HIS A 176 -1.91 16.17 3.33
CA HIS A 176 -2.67 15.05 2.79
C HIS A 176 -1.98 13.72 3.07
N LEU A 177 -2.74 12.73 3.51
CA LEU A 177 -2.25 11.37 3.71
C LEU A 177 -2.51 10.51 2.48
N ASP A 178 -1.44 10.04 1.83
CA ASP A 178 -1.52 8.81 1.06
C ASP A 178 -1.48 7.63 2.03
N GLY A 179 -2.67 7.23 2.47
CA GLY A 179 -2.89 6.11 3.36
C GLY A 179 -3.29 4.84 2.60
N ALA A 180 -2.79 4.63 1.39
CA ALA A 180 -3.12 3.45 0.60
C ALA A 180 -2.91 2.12 1.36
N ARG A 181 -2.05 2.14 2.38
CA ARG A 181 -1.76 1.04 3.30
C ARG A 181 -1.95 1.43 4.78
N LEU A 182 -2.82 2.38 5.08
CA LEU A 182 -3.01 2.90 6.44
C LEU A 182 -3.29 1.78 7.46
N LEU A 183 -4.13 0.80 7.14
CA LEU A 183 -4.45 -0.29 8.06
C LEU A 183 -3.22 -1.13 8.44
N GLU A 184 -2.27 -1.23 7.51
CA GLU A 184 -1.04 -2.01 7.67
C GLU A 184 -0.07 -1.39 8.69
N VAL A 185 -0.19 -0.07 8.95
CA VAL A 185 0.72 0.67 9.85
C VAL A 185 0.14 0.92 11.25
N LEU A 186 -1.16 0.67 11.45
CA LEU A 186 -1.81 0.86 12.76
C LEU A 186 -1.13 0.06 13.88
N PRO A 187 -0.73 -1.23 13.65
CA PRO A 187 -0.05 -2.02 14.68
C PRO A 187 1.28 -1.43 15.13
N TYR A 188 2.06 -0.89 14.20
CA TYR A 188 3.35 -0.26 14.51
C TYR A 188 3.19 0.97 15.40
N TYR A 189 2.30 1.89 15.01
CA TYR A 189 2.06 3.10 15.78
C TYR A 189 1.31 2.85 17.09
N GLN A 190 0.62 1.73 17.23
CA GLN A 190 -0.28 1.46 18.36
C GLN A 190 -1.30 2.60 18.56
N LYS A 191 -1.81 3.11 17.45
CA LYS A 191 -2.77 4.21 17.37
C LYS A 191 -3.97 3.77 16.55
N SER A 192 -5.14 4.35 16.84
CA SER A 192 -6.32 4.19 15.99
C SER A 192 -6.12 4.92 14.65
N ALA A 193 -6.88 4.51 13.63
CA ALA A 193 -6.91 5.21 12.36
C ALA A 193 -7.32 6.68 12.54
N GLU A 194 -8.30 6.97 13.39
CA GLU A 194 -8.73 8.32 13.75
C GLU A 194 -7.56 9.16 14.31
N GLN A 195 -6.76 8.61 15.24
CA GLN A 195 -5.63 9.32 15.84
C GLN A 195 -4.59 9.69 14.78
N ILE A 196 -4.23 8.77 13.87
CA ILE A 196 -3.29 9.07 12.80
C ILE A 196 -3.90 10.07 11.81
N CYS A 197 -5.12 9.85 11.37
CA CYS A 197 -5.80 10.72 10.42
C CYS A 197 -6.07 12.13 10.96
N SER A 198 -6.15 12.31 12.29
CA SER A 198 -6.32 13.64 12.91
C SER A 198 -5.15 14.60 12.65
N LEU A 199 -3.98 14.07 12.28
CA LEU A 199 -2.81 14.86 11.90
C LEU A 199 -2.91 15.44 10.48
N PHE A 200 -3.84 14.96 9.65
CA PHE A 200 -3.98 15.29 8.23
C PHE A 200 -5.30 16.00 7.93
N ASP A 201 -5.30 16.93 6.98
CA ASP A 201 -6.52 17.62 6.53
C ASP A 201 -7.40 16.71 5.66
N SER A 202 -6.78 15.87 4.83
CA SER A 202 -7.47 14.88 4.01
C SER A 202 -6.70 13.58 3.92
N VAL A 203 -7.42 12.49 3.67
CA VAL A 203 -6.90 11.13 3.69
C VAL A 203 -7.39 10.35 2.48
N TYR A 204 -6.48 9.62 1.86
CA TYR A 204 -6.79 8.59 0.88
C TYR A 204 -6.49 7.22 1.46
N ILE A 205 -7.38 6.24 1.24
CA ILE A 205 -7.14 4.81 1.52
C ILE A 205 -7.56 3.95 0.34
N SER A 206 -6.93 2.76 0.19
CA SER A 206 -7.31 1.78 -0.83
C SER A 206 -7.80 0.48 -0.21
N PHE A 207 -8.68 -0.24 -0.95
CA PHE A 207 -9.24 -1.52 -0.50
C PHE A 207 -8.69 -2.74 -1.24
N TYR A 208 -7.79 -2.56 -2.21
CA TYR A 208 -7.23 -3.63 -3.05
C TYR A 208 -5.77 -3.98 -2.74
N LYS A 209 -5.17 -3.34 -1.72
CA LYS A 209 -3.83 -3.64 -1.18
C LYS A 209 -3.96 -4.61 0.01
N GLY A 210 -3.50 -4.27 1.19
CA GLY A 210 -3.59 -5.12 2.37
C GLY A 210 -5.01 -5.57 2.77
N VAL A 211 -6.04 -4.84 2.39
CA VAL A 211 -7.43 -5.27 2.54
C VAL A 211 -7.79 -6.42 1.58
N GLY A 212 -7.26 -6.43 0.36
CA GLY A 212 -7.43 -7.53 -0.60
C GLY A 212 -8.75 -7.54 -1.38
N GLY A 213 -9.53 -6.46 -1.35
CA GLY A 213 -10.69 -6.29 -2.22
C GLY A 213 -10.32 -6.20 -3.71
N ILE A 214 -11.30 -6.27 -4.61
CA ILE A 214 -11.02 -6.31 -6.06
C ILE A 214 -10.59 -4.95 -6.61
N ALA A 215 -11.13 -3.84 -6.07
CA ALA A 215 -10.82 -2.46 -6.44
C ALA A 215 -11.39 -1.51 -5.37
N GLY A 216 -11.27 -0.21 -5.62
CA GLY A 216 -11.90 0.83 -4.83
C GLY A 216 -10.94 1.57 -3.90
N ALA A 217 -11.28 2.83 -3.71
CA ALA A 217 -10.56 3.77 -2.86
C ALA A 217 -11.53 4.73 -2.20
N ILE A 218 -11.11 5.39 -1.13
CA ILE A 218 -11.85 6.48 -0.51
C ILE A 218 -10.95 7.70 -0.36
N LEU A 219 -11.54 8.87 -0.60
CA LEU A 219 -11.09 10.14 -0.07
C LEU A 219 -11.97 10.55 1.10
N ALA A 220 -11.36 10.99 2.19
CA ALA A 220 -12.04 11.48 3.38
C ALA A 220 -11.43 12.82 3.84
N GLY A 221 -12.26 13.69 4.41
CA GLY A 221 -11.87 15.00 4.86
C GLY A 221 -13.04 15.77 5.45
N ASP A 222 -12.96 17.11 5.39
CA ASP A 222 -14.10 17.97 5.70
C ASP A 222 -15.22 17.82 4.64
N ASP A 223 -16.43 18.19 5.00
CA ASP A 223 -17.61 18.08 4.15
C ASP A 223 -17.46 18.87 2.84
N ALA A 224 -16.81 20.03 2.89
CA ALA A 224 -16.58 20.86 1.70
C ALA A 224 -15.59 20.21 0.71
N PHE A 225 -14.53 19.58 1.21
CA PHE A 225 -13.57 18.82 0.39
C PHE A 225 -14.25 17.62 -0.28
N VAL A 226 -15.06 16.88 0.46
CA VAL A 226 -15.74 15.69 -0.05
C VAL A 226 -16.79 16.06 -1.10
N LYS A 227 -17.57 17.12 -0.89
CA LYS A 227 -18.52 17.63 -1.89
C LYS A 227 -17.84 18.03 -3.21
N GLU A 228 -16.71 18.69 -3.13
CA GLU A 228 -15.92 19.05 -4.31
C GLU A 228 -15.33 17.79 -4.99
N SER A 229 -14.92 16.81 -4.19
CA SER A 229 -14.42 15.51 -4.68
C SER A 229 -15.45 14.74 -5.51
N VAL A 230 -16.73 14.78 -5.14
CA VAL A 230 -17.84 14.18 -5.91
C VAL A 230 -17.95 14.84 -7.29
N ILE A 231 -17.85 16.17 -7.35
CA ILE A 231 -17.91 16.92 -8.63
C ILE A 231 -16.75 16.51 -9.53
N TRP A 232 -15.53 16.48 -8.99
CA TRP A 232 -14.34 16.11 -9.74
C TRP A 232 -14.33 14.63 -10.14
N LYS A 233 -14.84 13.73 -9.31
CA LYS A 233 -15.04 12.32 -9.66
C LYS A 233 -15.89 12.18 -10.93
N ARG A 234 -17.01 12.89 -11.01
CA ARG A 234 -17.87 12.89 -12.20
C ARG A 234 -17.16 13.45 -13.43
N ARG A 235 -16.44 14.57 -13.30
CA ARG A 235 -15.66 15.19 -14.38
C ARG A 235 -14.59 14.27 -14.96
N HIS A 236 -14.02 13.36 -14.15
CA HIS A 236 -13.04 12.37 -14.57
C HIS A 236 -13.67 11.04 -15.01
N GLY A 237 -15.00 10.93 -15.09
CA GLY A 237 -15.68 9.71 -15.48
C GLY A 237 -15.66 8.59 -14.45
N GLY A 238 -15.36 8.89 -13.18
CA GLY A 238 -15.30 7.92 -12.09
C GLY A 238 -16.66 7.62 -11.45
N ASP A 239 -17.69 8.34 -11.87
CA ASP A 239 -19.07 8.17 -11.39
C ASP A 239 -19.79 7.17 -12.31
N LEU A 240 -19.46 5.88 -12.17
CA LEU A 240 -20.06 4.80 -12.96
C LEU A 240 -21.55 4.65 -12.62
N ILE A 241 -22.32 4.04 -13.54
CA ILE A 241 -23.73 3.72 -13.30
C ILE A 241 -23.93 2.95 -12.00
N SER A 242 -23.01 1.99 -11.72
CA SER A 242 -23.01 1.20 -10.50
C SER A 242 -21.58 0.85 -10.09
N LEU A 243 -21.29 1.02 -8.80
CA LEU A 243 -19.99 0.70 -8.18
C LEU A 243 -20.12 -0.46 -7.19
N TYR A 244 -21.31 -1.02 -7.01
CA TYR A 244 -21.61 -2.01 -5.99
C TYR A 244 -20.65 -3.21 -5.95
N PRO A 245 -20.13 -3.79 -7.05
CA PRO A 245 -19.22 -4.91 -6.95
C PRO A 245 -17.90 -4.55 -6.24
N TYR A 246 -17.43 -3.31 -6.43
CA TYR A 246 -16.23 -2.80 -5.77
C TYR A 246 -16.50 -2.49 -4.31
N ILE A 247 -17.65 -1.88 -4.00
CA ILE A 247 -18.06 -1.50 -2.66
C ILE A 247 -18.27 -2.76 -1.80
N LEU A 248 -19.03 -3.73 -2.29
CA LEU A 248 -19.28 -5.00 -1.60
C LEU A 248 -17.97 -5.75 -1.30
N SER A 249 -17.08 -5.83 -2.29
CA SER A 249 -15.79 -6.45 -2.09
C SER A 249 -14.91 -5.67 -1.10
N ALA A 250 -14.92 -4.34 -1.15
CA ALA A 250 -14.19 -3.50 -0.22
C ALA A 250 -14.70 -3.67 1.21
N ASP A 251 -16.02 -3.62 1.42
CA ASP A 251 -16.64 -3.72 2.73
C ASP A 251 -16.48 -5.10 3.37
N HIS A 252 -16.68 -6.17 2.58
CA HIS A 252 -16.51 -7.54 3.03
C HIS A 252 -15.09 -7.78 3.56
N TYR A 253 -14.06 -7.52 2.74
CA TYR A 253 -12.69 -7.77 3.12
C TYR A 253 -12.15 -6.79 4.16
N PHE A 254 -12.63 -5.55 4.16
CA PHE A 254 -12.34 -4.60 5.24
C PHE A 254 -12.84 -5.13 6.59
N SER A 255 -14.09 -5.57 6.65
CA SER A 255 -14.69 -6.10 7.88
C SER A 255 -14.01 -7.40 8.33
N GLN A 256 -13.66 -8.29 7.40
CA GLN A 256 -13.02 -9.57 7.69
C GLN A 256 -11.59 -9.42 8.21
N ARG A 257 -10.83 -8.44 7.69
CA ARG A 257 -9.37 -8.33 7.93
C ARG A 257 -8.96 -7.24 8.89
N LEU A 258 -9.85 -6.30 9.24
CA LEU A 258 -9.51 -5.16 10.09
C LEU A 258 -8.75 -5.59 11.36
N ASP A 259 -9.25 -6.60 12.06
CA ASP A 259 -8.67 -7.08 13.32
C ASP A 259 -7.45 -8.01 13.13
N ARG A 260 -7.13 -8.37 11.89
CA ARG A 260 -6.01 -9.28 11.58
C ARG A 260 -4.69 -8.57 11.31
N PHE A 261 -4.67 -7.26 11.12
CA PHE A 261 -3.44 -6.52 10.80
C PHE A 261 -2.38 -6.64 11.89
N ASN A 262 -2.74 -6.76 13.16
CA ASN A 262 -1.80 -7.05 14.23
C ASN A 262 -1.07 -8.39 13.99
N GLN A 263 -1.80 -9.44 13.61
CA GLN A 263 -1.21 -10.75 13.32
C GLN A 263 -0.33 -10.71 12.08
N TYR A 264 -0.76 -10.01 11.01
CA TYR A 264 0.07 -9.87 9.80
C TYR A 264 1.37 -9.14 10.09
N TYR A 265 1.34 -8.13 10.95
CA TYR A 265 2.54 -7.40 11.39
C TYR A 265 3.50 -8.29 12.19
N GLU A 266 3.01 -9.08 13.17
CA GLU A 266 3.84 -10.01 13.92
C GLU A 266 4.43 -11.09 12.99
N ASN A 267 3.63 -11.64 12.09
CA ASN A 267 4.07 -12.60 11.09
C ASN A 267 5.15 -12.00 10.15
N ALA A 268 5.04 -10.73 9.80
CA ALA A 268 6.05 -10.05 8.98
C ALA A 268 7.38 -9.90 9.71
N LYS A 269 7.38 -9.62 11.01
CA LYS A 269 8.60 -9.57 11.82
C LYS A 269 9.27 -10.95 11.92
N GLU A 270 8.49 -11.99 12.12
CA GLU A 270 9.00 -13.38 12.12
C GLU A 270 9.61 -13.75 10.77
N LEU A 271 8.90 -13.48 9.69
CA LEU A 271 9.36 -13.76 8.33
C LEU A 271 10.65 -12.99 8.00
N ALA A 272 10.72 -11.71 8.37
CA ALA A 272 11.91 -10.90 8.17
C ALA A 272 13.12 -11.44 8.96
N SER A 273 12.92 -11.97 10.18
CA SER A 273 13.98 -12.62 10.93
C SER A 273 14.55 -13.83 10.17
N LEU A 274 13.67 -14.69 9.65
CA LEU A 274 14.08 -15.87 8.87
C LEU A 274 14.89 -15.50 7.63
N TYR A 275 14.51 -14.42 6.92
CA TYR A 275 15.29 -13.93 5.79
C TYR A 275 16.64 -13.35 6.23
N ASN A 276 16.69 -12.60 7.32
CA ASN A 276 17.92 -11.99 7.83
C ASN A 276 18.93 -13.03 8.37
N GLU A 277 18.50 -14.24 8.67
CA GLU A 277 19.34 -15.39 9.03
C GLU A 277 19.98 -16.06 7.81
N CYS A 278 19.48 -15.81 6.59
CA CYS A 278 20.01 -16.38 5.36
C CYS A 278 21.27 -15.64 4.89
N HIS A 279 22.26 -16.38 4.40
CA HIS A 279 23.49 -15.83 3.84
C HIS A 279 23.21 -14.90 2.64
N GLY A 280 23.79 -13.71 2.71
CA GLY A 280 23.65 -12.71 1.62
C GLY A 280 22.25 -12.12 1.46
N VAL A 281 21.39 -12.23 2.47
CA VAL A 281 20.03 -11.67 2.49
C VAL A 281 19.89 -10.65 3.59
N LYS A 282 19.23 -9.52 3.29
CA LYS A 282 18.84 -8.51 4.28
C LYS A 282 17.47 -7.96 3.96
N THR A 283 16.65 -7.74 4.99
CA THR A 283 15.39 -7.05 4.86
C THR A 283 15.54 -5.54 5.04
N ARG A 284 14.65 -4.79 4.43
CA ARG A 284 14.53 -3.35 4.62
C ARG A 284 13.06 -2.99 4.87
N PRO A 285 12.72 -2.45 6.06
CA PRO A 285 13.58 -2.33 7.27
C PRO A 285 14.06 -3.69 7.78
N VAL A 286 15.12 -3.71 8.59
CA VAL A 286 15.61 -4.95 9.22
C VAL A 286 14.53 -5.57 10.11
N ILE A 287 13.81 -4.74 10.85
CA ILE A 287 12.59 -5.09 11.57
C ILE A 287 11.44 -4.35 10.86
N PRO A 288 10.51 -5.06 10.23
CA PRO A 288 9.37 -4.43 9.55
C PRO A 288 8.56 -3.51 10.46
N VAL A 289 8.05 -2.43 9.88
CA VAL A 289 7.16 -1.46 10.54
C VAL A 289 5.71 -1.55 10.03
N SER A 290 5.45 -2.54 9.19
CA SER A 290 4.12 -2.94 8.72
C SER A 290 4.17 -4.41 8.31
N ASN A 291 3.10 -4.95 7.74
CA ASN A 291 3.11 -6.29 7.15
C ASN A 291 3.78 -6.35 5.77
N MET A 292 4.42 -5.26 5.33
CA MET A 292 5.13 -5.15 4.06
C MET A 292 6.58 -4.71 4.30
N PHE A 293 7.52 -5.34 3.58
CA PHE A 293 8.94 -4.98 3.61
C PHE A 293 9.65 -5.45 2.33
N HIS A 294 10.87 -4.97 2.10
CA HIS A 294 11.72 -5.43 1.00
C HIS A 294 12.73 -6.46 1.48
N ILE A 295 13.05 -7.42 0.62
CA ILE A 295 14.12 -8.41 0.80
C ILE A 295 15.18 -8.13 -0.26
N HIS A 296 16.42 -7.90 0.18
CA HIS A 296 17.57 -7.64 -0.67
C HIS A 296 18.52 -8.83 -0.65
N PHE A 297 18.93 -9.27 -1.84
CA PHE A 297 19.89 -10.35 -2.04
C PHE A 297 21.21 -9.78 -2.55
N SER A 298 22.34 -10.18 -1.96
CA SER A 298 23.71 -9.87 -2.42
C SER A 298 24.13 -10.77 -3.60
N LEU A 299 23.18 -11.08 -4.44
CA LEU A 299 23.28 -11.89 -5.66
C LEU A 299 22.36 -11.31 -6.73
N PRO A 300 22.78 -11.38 -8.00
CA PRO A 300 21.94 -10.95 -9.11
C PRO A 300 20.71 -11.87 -9.27
N LYS A 301 19.65 -11.31 -9.82
CA LYS A 301 18.39 -12.01 -10.09
C LYS A 301 18.60 -13.36 -10.79
N ALA A 302 19.48 -13.42 -11.77
CA ALA A 302 19.76 -14.64 -12.54
C ALA A 302 20.33 -15.80 -11.70
N LYS A 303 20.97 -15.51 -10.55
CA LYS A 303 21.46 -16.52 -9.62
C LYS A 303 20.43 -16.86 -8.55
N VAL A 304 19.61 -15.92 -8.09
CA VAL A 304 18.62 -16.12 -7.03
C VAL A 304 17.37 -16.85 -7.53
N GLU A 305 16.88 -16.55 -8.73
CA GLU A 305 15.64 -17.20 -9.26
C GLU A 305 15.74 -18.74 -9.33
N PRO A 306 16.81 -19.36 -9.86
CA PRO A 306 16.96 -20.82 -9.86
C PRO A 306 16.98 -21.42 -8.45
N VAL A 307 17.63 -20.73 -7.50
CA VAL A 307 17.66 -21.17 -6.09
C VAL A 307 16.24 -21.21 -5.51
N LEU A 308 15.47 -20.12 -5.69
CA LEU A 308 14.09 -20.06 -5.21
C LEU A 308 13.21 -21.15 -5.83
N ILE A 309 13.28 -21.30 -7.15
CA ILE A 309 12.50 -22.34 -7.86
C ILE A 309 12.83 -23.73 -7.30
N SER A 310 14.11 -24.04 -7.08
CA SER A 310 14.52 -25.32 -6.54
C SER A 310 14.05 -25.55 -5.09
N VAL A 311 14.00 -24.50 -4.27
CA VAL A 311 13.40 -24.56 -2.92
C VAL A 311 11.91 -24.85 -3.01
N TYR A 312 11.19 -24.22 -3.94
CA TYR A 312 9.74 -24.44 -4.11
C TYR A 312 9.43 -25.87 -4.55
N GLU A 313 10.22 -26.42 -5.46
CA GLU A 313 10.06 -27.80 -5.95
C GLU A 313 10.33 -28.85 -4.86
N GLU A 314 11.32 -28.59 -3.99
CA GLU A 314 11.67 -29.54 -2.91
C GLU A 314 10.72 -29.46 -1.71
N THR A 315 10.34 -28.24 -1.32
CA THR A 315 9.60 -28.02 -0.06
C THR A 315 8.09 -27.83 -0.23
N GLY A 316 7.66 -27.50 -1.43
CA GLY A 316 6.28 -27.09 -1.69
C GLY A 316 5.94 -25.69 -1.13
N VAL A 317 6.92 -24.92 -0.63
CA VAL A 317 6.73 -23.58 -0.07
C VAL A 317 7.11 -22.51 -1.08
N GLY A 318 6.18 -21.65 -1.43
CA GLY A 318 6.40 -20.49 -2.30
C GLY A 318 6.75 -19.26 -1.47
N LEU A 319 7.99 -18.77 -1.57
CA LEU A 319 8.49 -17.68 -0.73
C LEU A 319 8.18 -16.31 -1.29
N ILE A 320 8.39 -16.09 -2.61
CA ILE A 320 8.15 -14.80 -3.31
C ILE A 320 7.67 -15.06 -4.74
N THR A 321 6.98 -14.09 -5.34
CA THR A 321 6.40 -14.23 -6.69
C THR A 321 7.19 -13.51 -7.77
N ARG A 322 8.05 -12.57 -7.39
CA ARG A 322 8.78 -11.70 -8.31
C ARG A 322 10.09 -11.27 -7.69
N LEU A 323 11.11 -11.18 -8.53
CA LEU A 323 12.41 -10.62 -8.17
C LEU A 323 12.77 -9.48 -9.13
N ASN A 324 13.14 -8.34 -8.58
CA ASN A 324 13.56 -7.16 -9.34
C ASN A 324 15.08 -7.10 -9.40
N HIS A 325 15.60 -6.66 -10.54
CA HIS A 325 17.00 -6.34 -10.73
C HIS A 325 17.31 -4.97 -10.08
N ILE A 326 18.43 -4.85 -9.38
CA ILE A 326 18.99 -3.58 -8.94
C ILE A 326 20.21 -3.27 -9.82
N ASP A 327 21.17 -4.15 -9.81
CA ASP A 327 22.43 -4.10 -10.57
C ASP A 327 22.93 -5.52 -10.85
N ASP A 328 24.15 -5.63 -11.41
CA ASP A 328 24.76 -6.90 -11.78
C ASP A 328 25.15 -7.81 -10.59
N GLU A 329 25.07 -7.29 -9.36
CA GLU A 329 25.44 -8.01 -8.14
C GLU A 329 24.29 -8.22 -7.17
N THR A 330 23.20 -7.45 -7.31
CA THR A 330 22.13 -7.42 -6.32
C THR A 330 20.73 -7.49 -6.94
N SER A 331 19.81 -8.02 -6.17
CA SER A 331 18.39 -8.06 -6.52
C SER A 331 17.52 -7.85 -5.28
N TYR A 332 16.24 -7.52 -5.49
CA TYR A 332 15.30 -7.34 -4.39
C TYR A 332 13.88 -7.77 -4.77
N CYS A 333 13.07 -7.97 -3.75
CA CYS A 333 11.63 -8.12 -3.91
C CYS A 333 10.88 -7.41 -2.77
N GLU A 334 9.64 -7.04 -3.06
CA GLU A 334 8.66 -6.61 -2.06
C GLU A 334 7.84 -7.83 -1.64
N VAL A 335 7.62 -7.99 -0.36
CA VAL A 335 6.69 -8.97 0.19
C VAL A 335 5.62 -8.28 1.02
N ASN A 336 4.44 -8.89 1.04
CA ASN A 336 3.30 -8.44 1.81
C ASN A 336 2.69 -9.66 2.52
N VAL A 337 2.72 -9.67 3.84
CA VAL A 337 2.23 -10.78 4.66
C VAL A 337 0.73 -10.62 4.89
N GLY A 338 -0.01 -11.69 4.66
CA GLY A 338 -1.47 -11.74 4.83
C GLY A 338 -1.94 -13.07 5.38
N ASP A 339 -3.14 -13.48 4.99
CA ASP A 339 -3.81 -14.69 5.51
C ASP A 339 -2.97 -15.97 5.31
N GLN A 340 -2.27 -16.09 4.17
CA GLN A 340 -1.58 -17.32 3.76
C GLN A 340 -0.50 -17.76 4.76
N TYR A 341 0.25 -16.82 5.35
CA TYR A 341 1.34 -17.16 6.26
C TYR A 341 0.88 -17.94 7.51
N ALA A 342 -0.26 -17.57 8.06
CA ALA A 342 -0.78 -18.16 9.29
C ALA A 342 -1.24 -19.62 9.12
N ASP A 343 -1.57 -20.03 7.90
CA ASP A 343 -2.08 -21.35 7.57
C ASP A 343 -0.96 -22.39 7.34
N ILE A 344 0.32 -21.96 7.31
CA ILE A 344 1.45 -22.84 7.05
C ILE A 344 2.05 -23.33 8.38
N PRO A 345 2.25 -24.66 8.55
CA PRO A 345 2.94 -25.18 9.73
C PRO A 345 4.35 -24.60 9.88
N LYS A 346 4.73 -24.20 11.09
CA LYS A 346 6.01 -23.53 11.35
C LYS A 346 7.23 -24.39 10.96
N GLU A 347 7.17 -25.70 11.19
CA GLU A 347 8.22 -26.63 10.77
C GLU A 347 8.44 -26.64 9.25
N VAL A 348 7.37 -26.49 8.47
CA VAL A 348 7.43 -26.43 6.99
C VAL A 348 8.13 -25.14 6.54
N ILE A 349 7.80 -24.01 7.18
CA ILE A 349 8.46 -22.72 6.92
C ILE A 349 9.95 -22.81 7.27
N HIS A 350 10.29 -23.27 8.48
CA HIS A 350 11.69 -23.37 8.93
C HIS A 350 12.52 -24.28 8.03
N ASN A 351 11.97 -25.44 7.62
CA ASN A 351 12.65 -26.34 6.68
C ASN A 351 12.94 -25.64 5.34
N ALA A 352 11.98 -24.88 4.79
CA ALA A 352 12.19 -24.16 3.53
C ALA A 352 13.30 -23.10 3.67
N PHE A 353 13.37 -22.38 4.79
CA PHE A 353 14.42 -21.40 5.05
C PHE A 353 15.78 -22.03 5.30
N GLN A 354 15.87 -23.21 5.94
CA GLN A 354 17.12 -23.95 6.07
C GLN A 354 17.69 -24.34 4.68
N ILE A 355 16.84 -24.87 3.79
CA ILE A 355 17.24 -25.24 2.43
C ILE A 355 17.62 -24.00 1.62
N LEU A 356 16.84 -22.90 1.72
CA LEU A 356 17.15 -21.63 1.08
C LEU A 356 18.56 -21.15 1.50
N ASN A 357 18.82 -21.12 2.80
CA ASN A 357 20.10 -20.66 3.34
C ASN A 357 21.28 -21.50 2.84
N GLN A 358 21.18 -22.83 2.88
CA GLN A 358 22.22 -23.73 2.35
C GLN A 358 22.52 -23.49 0.87
N ARG A 359 21.50 -23.28 0.04
CA ARG A 359 21.66 -23.04 -1.40
C ARG A 359 22.23 -21.68 -1.72
N LEU A 360 21.81 -20.63 -0.98
CA LEU A 360 22.38 -19.31 -1.14
C LEU A 360 23.86 -19.28 -0.75
N GLU A 361 24.23 -19.96 0.35
CA GLU A 361 25.62 -20.09 0.77
C GLU A 361 26.49 -20.77 -0.31
N ALA A 362 26.03 -21.87 -0.89
CA ALA A 362 26.73 -22.56 -1.96
C ALA A 362 26.97 -21.65 -3.18
N VAL A 363 25.96 -20.90 -3.63
CA VAL A 363 26.08 -19.96 -4.77
C VAL A 363 27.01 -18.79 -4.46
N LEU A 364 27.07 -18.34 -3.19
CA LEU A 364 27.98 -17.28 -2.74
C LEU A 364 29.44 -17.73 -2.72
N GLN A 365 29.71 -19.00 -2.42
CA GLN A 365 31.06 -19.59 -2.42
C GLN A 365 31.61 -19.85 -3.84
N GLU A 366 30.76 -19.89 -4.85
CA GLU A 366 31.15 -20.01 -6.27
C GLU A 366 31.56 -18.66 -6.91
N LYS A 367 31.56 -17.56 -6.14
CA LYS A 367 32.09 -16.25 -6.55
C LYS A 367 33.59 -16.18 -6.31
#